data_130b239c4efc845218e27c006f6b973a
#
_entry.id   130b239c4efc845218e27c006f6b973a
#
_cell.length_a   1.000
_cell.length_b   1.000
_cell.length_c   1.000
_cell.angle_alpha   90.00
_cell.angle_beta   90.00
_cell.angle_gamma   90.00
#
_symmetry.space_group_name_H-M   'P 1'
#
loop_
_entity.id
_entity.type
_entity.pdbx_description
1 polymer ?
#
loop_
_entity_poly.entity_id
_entity_poly.type
_entity_poly.pdbx_seq_one_letter_code
_entity_poly.pdbx_strand_id
1 'polypeptide(L)'
;MDNRQAIGSWLSGPQAAAEDMGVDFGHRGKRLGLPEEGPGSVAPLGRRFGAIFIDWALCFLIAYGLIAGGDQQAAGNWALLVFLVLSFLTVGTLGFTPGKRLLRLRLVSEGGGRLGMGRVLVRTVLLLLVIPALIWDRDGRGLHDRLSRSVQVRL
;
A
#
# COMPACT_ATOMS: atom_id res chain seq x y z
N MET A 1 -13.11 0.06 29.19
CA MET A 1 -12.62 -0.25 27.83
C MET A 1 -11.25 -0.87 27.97
N ASP A 2 -11.09 -2.11 27.57
CA ASP A 2 -9.82 -2.83 27.74
C ASP A 2 -8.82 -2.34 26.69
N ASN A 3 -7.56 -2.08 27.06
CA ASN A 3 -6.51 -1.58 26.18
C ASN A 3 -6.31 -2.46 24.92
N ARG A 4 -6.64 -3.75 25.01
CA ARG A 4 -6.60 -4.68 23.88
C ARG A 4 -7.68 -4.39 22.83
N GLN A 5 -8.86 -3.94 23.25
CA GLN A 5 -9.96 -3.55 22.35
C GLN A 5 -9.64 -2.23 21.65
N ALA A 6 -9.04 -1.27 22.35
CA ALA A 6 -8.64 0.01 21.78
C ALA A 6 -7.56 -0.15 20.69
N ILE A 7 -6.54 -1.01 20.92
CA ILE A 7 -5.50 -1.30 19.93
C ILE A 7 -6.08 -2.09 18.75
N GLY A 8 -6.98 -3.04 19.00
CA GLY A 8 -7.67 -3.80 17.96
C GLY A 8 -8.53 -2.92 17.06
N SER A 9 -9.28 -1.98 17.62
CA SER A 9 -10.12 -1.05 16.85
C SER A 9 -9.30 -0.09 16.00
N TRP A 10 -8.16 0.37 16.50
CA TRP A 10 -7.26 1.23 15.71
C TRP A 10 -6.62 0.51 14.51
N LEU A 11 -6.22 -0.75 14.70
CA LEU A 11 -5.70 -1.60 13.61
C LEU A 11 -6.79 -2.00 12.59
N SER A 12 -8.03 -2.06 13.03
CA SER A 12 -9.19 -2.34 12.16
C SER A 12 -9.65 -1.12 11.36
N GLY A 13 -9.14 0.06 11.68
CA GLY A 13 -9.38 1.32 10.97
C GLY A 13 -10.71 1.99 11.35
N PRO A 14 -11.03 3.12 10.69
CA PRO A 14 -12.19 3.94 11.05
C PRO A 14 -13.55 3.23 10.92
N GLN A 15 -13.61 2.11 10.20
CA GLN A 15 -14.82 1.31 10.05
C GLN A 15 -15.23 0.62 11.36
N ALA A 16 -14.29 -0.02 12.06
CA ALA A 16 -14.60 -0.70 13.31
C ALA A 16 -15.06 0.29 14.40
N ALA A 17 -14.45 1.48 14.44
CA ALA A 17 -14.88 2.53 15.36
C ALA A 17 -16.29 3.05 15.03
N ALA A 18 -16.70 3.04 13.77
CA ALA A 18 -18.03 3.47 13.34
C ALA A 18 -19.09 2.39 13.54
N GLU A 19 -18.73 1.12 13.37
CA GLU A 19 -19.59 -0.03 13.70
C GLU A 19 -19.89 -0.06 15.20
N ASP A 20 -18.90 0.21 16.04
CA ASP A 20 -19.09 0.38 17.50
C ASP A 20 -20.06 1.52 17.84
N MET A 21 -20.18 2.55 16.99
CA MET A 21 -21.12 3.65 17.10
C MET A 21 -22.47 3.38 16.41
N GLY A 22 -22.70 2.16 15.89
CA GLY A 22 -23.95 1.77 15.23
C GLY A 22 -24.15 2.33 13.81
N VAL A 23 -23.08 2.83 13.18
CA VAL A 23 -23.16 3.36 11.80
C VAL A 23 -22.64 2.31 10.82
N ASP A 24 -23.52 1.67 10.08
CA ASP A 24 -23.17 0.73 9.00
C ASP A 24 -22.74 1.49 7.75
N PHE A 25 -21.45 1.44 7.45
CA PHE A 25 -20.91 2.00 6.20
C PHE A 25 -20.79 0.97 5.06
N GLY A 26 -21.17 -0.27 5.31
CA GLY A 26 -20.94 -1.40 4.40
C GLY A 26 -19.48 -1.86 4.37
N HIS A 27 -19.19 -2.90 3.61
CA HIS A 27 -17.85 -3.47 3.51
C HIS A 27 -16.84 -2.54 2.81
N ARG A 28 -15.57 -2.75 3.06
CA ARG A 28 -14.46 -2.00 2.43
C ARG A 28 -14.51 -2.16 0.91
N GLY A 29 -14.50 -1.04 0.19
CA GLY A 29 -14.57 -1.04 -1.27
C GLY A 29 -15.99 -1.11 -1.84
N LYS A 30 -17.07 -1.13 -1.03
CA LYS A 30 -18.45 -1.12 -1.50
C LYS A 30 -18.74 0.03 -2.46
N ARG A 31 -18.21 1.23 -2.16
CA ARG A 31 -18.35 2.42 -3.01
C ARG A 31 -17.60 2.31 -4.35
N LEU A 32 -16.61 1.45 -4.41
CA LEU A 32 -15.79 1.19 -5.60
C LEU A 32 -16.32 0.02 -6.42
N GLY A 33 -17.46 -0.58 -5.99
CA GLY A 33 -18.02 -1.76 -6.63
C GLY A 33 -17.17 -3.03 -6.46
N LEU A 34 -16.30 -3.07 -5.44
CA LEU A 34 -15.42 -4.20 -5.18
C LEU A 34 -16.12 -5.23 -4.27
N PRO A 35 -15.83 -6.53 -4.44
CA PRO A 35 -16.39 -7.56 -3.58
C PRO A 35 -15.90 -7.42 -2.13
N GLU A 36 -16.68 -7.92 -1.19
CA GLU A 36 -16.37 -7.91 0.23
C GLU A 36 -15.16 -8.78 0.55
N GLU A 37 -15.11 -9.97 -0.04
CA GLU A 37 -14.06 -10.97 0.19
C GLU A 37 -13.59 -11.60 -1.13
N GLY A 38 -12.48 -12.32 -1.06
CA GLY A 38 -11.95 -13.07 -2.20
C GLY A 38 -11.10 -12.23 -3.17
N PRO A 39 -10.82 -12.79 -4.35
CA PRO A 39 -10.09 -12.07 -5.40
C PRO A 39 -10.84 -10.81 -5.84
N GLY A 40 -10.12 -9.72 -6.04
CA GLY A 40 -10.71 -8.41 -6.36
C GLY A 40 -11.13 -7.59 -5.14
N SER A 41 -11.24 -8.16 -3.94
CA SER A 41 -11.55 -7.41 -2.72
C SER A 41 -10.41 -6.49 -2.31
N VAL A 42 -10.74 -5.47 -1.51
CA VAL A 42 -9.72 -4.54 -0.97
C VAL A 42 -8.71 -5.30 -0.13
N ALA A 43 -7.43 -5.10 -0.42
CA ALA A 43 -6.36 -5.79 0.27
C ALA A 43 -6.31 -5.42 1.76
N PRO A 44 -6.16 -6.39 2.68
CA PRO A 44 -6.03 -6.11 4.10
C PRO A 44 -4.73 -5.38 4.41
N LEU A 45 -4.74 -4.52 5.43
CA LEU A 45 -3.60 -3.66 5.79
C LEU A 45 -2.32 -4.45 6.07
N GLY A 46 -2.41 -5.56 6.80
CA GLY A 46 -1.25 -6.40 7.12
C GLY A 46 -0.50 -6.88 5.87
N ARG A 47 -1.21 -7.28 4.81
CA ARG A 47 -0.57 -7.68 3.54
C ARG A 47 0.08 -6.49 2.83
N ARG A 48 -0.51 -5.29 2.92
CA ARG A 48 0.06 -4.08 2.31
C ARG A 48 1.37 -3.68 2.99
N PHE A 49 1.39 -3.67 4.33
CA PHE A 49 2.61 -3.42 5.10
C PHE A 49 3.67 -4.49 4.86
N GLY A 50 3.28 -5.76 4.84
CA GLY A 50 4.18 -6.85 4.49
C GLY A 50 4.81 -6.68 3.10
N ALA A 51 4.01 -6.25 2.10
CA ALA A 51 4.52 -5.97 0.76
C ALA A 51 5.52 -4.82 0.74
N ILE A 52 5.24 -3.72 1.44
CA ILE A 52 6.16 -2.57 1.55
C ILE A 52 7.47 -3.00 2.23
N PHE A 53 7.37 -3.80 3.31
CA PHE A 53 8.55 -4.30 4.02
C PHE A 53 9.44 -5.17 3.11
N ILE A 54 8.84 -6.07 2.35
CA ILE A 54 9.56 -6.92 1.38
C ILE A 54 10.22 -6.05 0.29
N ASP A 55 9.48 -5.10 -0.27
CA ASP A 55 10.01 -4.18 -1.28
C ASP A 55 11.18 -3.35 -0.73
N TRP A 56 11.06 -2.87 0.52
CA TRP A 56 12.13 -2.13 1.20
C TRP A 56 13.39 -2.97 1.43
N ALA A 57 13.22 -4.21 1.94
CA ALA A 57 14.33 -5.13 2.15
C ALA A 57 15.04 -5.45 0.83
N LEU A 58 14.27 -5.69 -0.24
CA LEU A 58 14.82 -5.93 -1.57
C LEU A 58 15.60 -4.72 -2.09
N CYS A 59 15.04 -3.50 -1.97
CA CYS A 59 15.71 -2.28 -2.41
C CYS A 59 16.99 -2.01 -1.62
N PHE A 60 16.96 -2.26 -0.31
CA PHE A 60 18.16 -2.14 0.53
C PHE A 60 19.24 -3.15 0.12
N LEU A 61 18.89 -4.41 -0.14
CA LEU A 61 19.83 -5.43 -0.59
C LEU A 61 20.45 -5.09 -1.96
N ILE A 62 19.65 -4.57 -2.89
CA ILE A 62 20.14 -4.08 -4.19
C ILE A 62 21.11 -2.90 -3.99
N ALA A 63 20.72 -1.93 -3.17
CA ALA A 63 21.56 -0.78 -2.88
C ALA A 63 22.88 -1.21 -2.20
N TYR A 64 22.81 -2.09 -1.23
CA TYR A 64 23.97 -2.58 -0.47
C TYR A 64 24.95 -3.38 -1.33
N GLY A 65 24.43 -4.35 -2.10
CA GLY A 65 25.29 -5.25 -2.87
C GLY A 65 25.79 -4.70 -4.20
N LEU A 66 24.94 -3.92 -4.90
CA LEU A 66 25.26 -3.50 -6.28
C LEU A 66 25.74 -2.04 -6.38
N ILE A 67 25.35 -1.17 -5.46
CA ILE A 67 25.63 0.28 -5.58
C ILE A 67 26.65 0.73 -4.55
N ALA A 68 26.43 0.37 -3.29
CA ALA A 68 27.21 0.84 -2.15
C ALA A 68 28.46 -0.02 -1.83
N GLY A 69 28.68 -1.12 -2.57
CA GLY A 69 29.85 -1.99 -2.36
C GLY A 69 30.01 -2.54 -0.94
N GLY A 70 28.90 -2.74 -0.22
CA GLY A 70 28.87 -3.22 1.17
C GLY A 70 28.88 -2.12 2.23
N ASP A 71 28.89 -0.84 1.87
CA ASP A 71 28.75 0.26 2.82
C ASP A 71 27.28 0.42 3.23
N GLN A 72 26.99 0.21 4.51
CA GLN A 72 25.63 0.25 5.05
C GLN A 72 25.04 1.68 5.05
N GLN A 73 25.84 2.71 5.31
CA GLN A 73 25.38 4.09 5.33
C GLN A 73 25.01 4.56 3.91
N ALA A 74 25.88 4.28 2.95
CA ALA A 74 25.63 4.57 1.55
C ALA A 74 24.41 3.78 1.04
N ALA A 75 24.27 2.50 1.40
CA ALA A 75 23.12 1.67 1.05
C ALA A 75 21.80 2.27 1.54
N GLY A 76 21.74 2.79 2.77
CA GLY A 76 20.55 3.45 3.31
C GLY A 76 20.12 4.65 2.48
N ASN A 77 21.06 5.46 2.03
CA ASN A 77 20.78 6.63 1.18
C ASN A 77 20.30 6.23 -0.23
N TRP A 78 20.93 5.22 -0.82
CA TRP A 78 20.55 4.74 -2.15
C TRP A 78 19.25 3.93 -2.17
N ALA A 79 18.90 3.26 -1.07
CA ALA A 79 17.70 2.42 -0.98
C ALA A 79 16.42 3.20 -1.30
N LEU A 80 16.32 4.47 -0.92
CA LEU A 80 15.19 5.34 -1.24
C LEU A 80 15.05 5.55 -2.75
N LEU A 81 16.17 5.83 -3.43
CA LEU A 81 16.17 6.02 -4.88
C LEU A 81 15.83 4.71 -5.61
N VAL A 82 16.43 3.60 -5.18
CA VAL A 82 16.13 2.26 -5.73
C VAL A 82 14.65 1.93 -5.54
N PHE A 83 14.08 2.21 -4.37
CA PHE A 83 12.66 2.00 -4.09
C PHE A 83 11.77 2.85 -5.01
N LEU A 84 12.10 4.14 -5.20
CA LEU A 84 11.36 5.03 -6.09
C LEU A 84 11.36 4.49 -7.53
N VAL A 85 12.55 4.18 -8.07
CA VAL A 85 12.70 3.70 -9.44
C VAL A 85 12.04 2.35 -9.63
N LEU A 86 12.30 1.39 -8.74
CA LEU A 86 11.72 0.05 -8.81
C LEU A 86 10.19 0.10 -8.73
N SER A 87 9.65 0.83 -7.75
CA SER A 87 8.19 0.96 -7.58
C SER A 87 7.55 1.67 -8.77
N PHE A 88 8.16 2.74 -9.28
CA PHE A 88 7.64 3.46 -10.44
C PHE A 88 7.59 2.57 -11.68
N LEU A 89 8.68 1.88 -12.00
CA LEU A 89 8.76 1.01 -13.17
C LEU A 89 7.83 -0.20 -13.05
N THR A 90 7.86 -0.91 -11.93
CA THR A 90 7.08 -2.14 -11.76
C THR A 90 5.58 -1.88 -11.65
N VAL A 91 5.17 -0.86 -10.92
CA VAL A 91 3.75 -0.48 -10.84
C VAL A 91 3.26 0.11 -12.14
N GLY A 92 4.06 0.94 -12.81
CA GLY A 92 3.70 1.55 -14.09
C GLY A 92 3.54 0.54 -15.22
N THR A 93 4.38 -0.49 -15.26
CA THR A 93 4.36 -1.52 -16.32
C THR A 93 3.50 -2.72 -15.98
N LEU A 94 3.68 -3.28 -14.77
CA LEU A 94 3.06 -4.54 -14.34
C LEU A 94 1.82 -4.35 -13.46
N GLY A 95 1.69 -3.20 -12.79
CA GLY A 95 0.62 -2.91 -11.83
C GLY A 95 0.85 -3.49 -10.44
N PHE A 96 2.05 -4.00 -10.15
CA PHE A 96 2.45 -4.51 -8.83
C PHE A 96 3.96 -4.36 -8.63
N THR A 97 4.41 -4.30 -7.38
CA THR A 97 5.82 -4.44 -7.01
C THR A 97 6.16 -5.89 -6.68
N PRO A 98 7.43 -6.29 -6.59
CA PRO A 98 7.82 -7.64 -6.20
C PRO A 98 7.17 -8.10 -4.89
N GLY A 99 7.19 -7.28 -3.84
CA GLY A 99 6.55 -7.60 -2.57
C GLY A 99 5.03 -7.75 -2.68
N LYS A 100 4.37 -6.90 -3.48
CA LYS A 100 2.93 -7.04 -3.75
C LYS A 100 2.63 -8.33 -4.51
N ARG A 101 3.43 -8.68 -5.50
CA ARG A 101 3.26 -9.92 -6.25
C ARG A 101 3.36 -11.15 -5.34
N LEU A 102 4.35 -11.15 -4.45
CA LEU A 102 4.56 -12.25 -3.50
C LEU A 102 3.35 -12.43 -2.56
N LEU A 103 2.75 -11.32 -2.11
CA LEU A 103 1.58 -11.34 -1.24
C LEU A 103 0.24 -11.34 -1.99
N ARG A 104 0.27 -11.62 -3.30
CA ARG A 104 -0.92 -11.68 -4.17
C ARG A 104 -1.76 -10.40 -4.12
N LEU A 105 -1.09 -9.26 -4.29
CA LEU A 105 -1.70 -7.95 -4.35
C LEU A 105 -1.48 -7.31 -5.70
N ARG A 106 -2.46 -6.56 -6.16
CA ARG A 106 -2.37 -5.76 -7.39
C ARG A 106 -2.88 -4.34 -7.14
N LEU A 107 -2.30 -3.38 -7.83
CA LEU A 107 -2.76 -2.02 -7.86
C LEU A 107 -3.60 -1.79 -9.11
N VAL A 108 -4.81 -1.29 -8.91
CA VAL A 108 -5.73 -0.95 -9.99
C VAL A 108 -6.23 0.48 -9.84
N SER A 109 -6.66 1.09 -10.94
CA SER A 109 -7.36 2.37 -10.92
C SER A 109 -8.78 2.18 -10.35
N GLU A 110 -9.38 3.22 -9.77
CA GLU A 110 -10.78 3.20 -9.32
C GLU A 110 -11.75 2.77 -10.42
N GLY A 111 -11.42 2.99 -11.69
CA GLY A 111 -12.19 2.50 -12.84
C GLY A 111 -11.85 1.08 -13.31
N GLY A 112 -11.08 0.31 -12.55
CA GLY A 112 -10.76 -1.10 -12.84
C GLY A 112 -9.62 -1.34 -13.83
N GLY A 113 -9.01 -0.29 -14.40
CA GLY A 113 -7.91 -0.37 -15.36
C GLY A 113 -6.51 -0.20 -14.74
N ARG A 114 -5.49 -0.12 -15.61
CA ARG A 114 -4.11 0.22 -15.19
C ARG A 114 -4.01 1.67 -14.76
N LEU A 115 -3.15 1.96 -13.79
CA LEU A 115 -2.81 3.33 -13.42
C LEU A 115 -1.99 3.99 -14.53
N GLY A 116 -2.33 5.25 -14.86
CA GLY A 116 -1.47 6.09 -15.70
C GLY A 116 -0.16 6.44 -14.99
N MET A 117 0.93 6.56 -15.74
CA MET A 117 2.29 6.78 -15.22
C MET A 117 2.40 8.00 -14.27
N GLY A 118 1.71 9.11 -14.58
CA GLY A 118 1.69 10.28 -13.69
C GLY A 118 1.10 9.98 -12.30
N ARG A 119 0.04 9.19 -12.25
CA ARG A 119 -0.58 8.76 -10.98
C ARG A 119 0.32 7.80 -10.20
N VAL A 120 1.03 6.93 -10.92
CA VAL A 120 2.03 6.04 -10.31
C VAL A 120 3.14 6.85 -9.67
N LEU A 121 3.64 7.89 -10.35
CA LEU A 121 4.67 8.78 -9.82
C LEU A 121 4.20 9.49 -8.55
N VAL A 122 3.05 10.17 -8.62
CA VAL A 122 2.45 10.84 -7.44
C VAL A 122 2.30 9.89 -6.27
N ARG A 123 1.77 8.70 -6.52
CA ARG A 123 1.60 7.67 -5.50
C ARG A 123 2.93 7.24 -4.87
N THR A 124 3.95 6.99 -5.69
CA THR A 124 5.25 6.51 -5.20
C THR A 124 5.97 7.59 -4.39
N VAL A 125 5.92 8.84 -4.83
CA VAL A 125 6.46 9.98 -4.07
C VAL A 125 5.74 10.14 -2.73
N LEU A 126 4.41 10.10 -2.72
CA LEU A 126 3.62 10.17 -1.48
C LEU A 126 3.88 9.00 -0.53
N LEU A 127 4.16 7.82 -1.07
CA LEU A 127 4.53 6.65 -0.26
C LEU A 127 5.90 6.84 0.42
N LEU A 128 6.86 7.48 -0.25
CA LEU A 128 8.16 7.82 0.32
C LEU A 128 8.07 8.82 1.48
N LEU A 129 7.08 9.71 1.45
CA LEU A 129 6.82 10.64 2.55
C LEU A 129 6.27 9.96 3.81
N VAL A 130 5.90 8.67 3.73
CA VAL A 130 5.38 7.82 4.82
C VAL A 130 4.07 8.32 5.42
N ILE A 131 3.97 9.60 5.81
CA ILE A 131 2.78 10.19 6.46
C ILE A 131 1.48 9.93 5.67
N PRO A 132 1.42 10.16 4.34
CA PRO A 132 0.22 9.84 3.56
C PRO A 132 -0.14 8.35 3.52
N ALA A 133 0.84 7.47 3.79
CA ALA A 133 0.60 6.03 3.85
C ALA A 133 -0.08 5.59 5.14
N LEU A 134 0.08 6.37 6.22
CA LEU A 134 -0.49 6.08 7.55
C LEU A 134 -1.92 6.63 7.73
N ILE A 135 -2.35 7.56 6.87
CA ILE A 135 -3.71 8.11 6.90
C ILE A 135 -4.60 7.29 5.99
N TRP A 136 -5.65 6.66 6.55
CA TRP A 136 -6.57 5.79 5.81
C TRP A 136 -7.96 6.40 5.73
N ASP A 137 -8.64 6.14 4.61
CA ASP A 137 -10.04 6.48 4.43
C ASP A 137 -10.97 5.34 4.87
N ARG A 138 -12.29 5.58 4.74
CA ARG A 138 -13.36 4.61 5.08
C ARG A 138 -13.24 3.29 4.32
N ASP A 139 -12.75 3.33 3.09
CA ASP A 139 -12.55 2.14 2.25
C ASP A 139 -11.21 1.42 2.56
N GLY A 140 -10.50 1.85 3.60
CA GLY A 140 -9.20 1.31 3.99
C GLY A 140 -8.08 1.64 3.01
N ARG A 141 -8.21 2.72 2.23
CA ARG A 141 -7.17 3.21 1.33
C ARG A 141 -6.28 4.21 2.06
N GLY A 142 -4.97 4.11 1.85
CA GLY A 142 -4.05 5.17 2.28
C GLY A 142 -4.28 6.46 1.49
N LEU A 143 -3.92 7.60 2.07
CA LEU A 143 -4.05 8.89 1.40
C LEU A 143 -3.29 8.93 0.05
N HIS A 144 -2.13 8.27 -0.02
CA HIS A 144 -1.36 8.11 -1.27
C HIS A 144 -2.14 7.34 -2.35
N ASP A 145 -2.91 6.31 -1.97
CA ASP A 145 -3.77 5.56 -2.89
C ASP A 145 -4.98 6.40 -3.32
N ARG A 146 -5.57 7.17 -2.39
CA ARG A 146 -6.71 8.04 -2.66
C ARG A 146 -6.34 9.18 -3.63
N LEU A 147 -5.24 9.89 -3.38
CA LEU A 147 -4.78 10.99 -4.24
C LEU A 147 -4.39 10.53 -5.64
N SER A 148 -3.88 9.31 -5.77
CA SER A 148 -3.58 8.70 -7.08
C SER A 148 -4.77 7.99 -7.72
N ARG A 149 -5.98 8.05 -7.12
CA ARG A 149 -7.19 7.34 -7.56
C ARG A 149 -6.93 5.86 -7.83
N SER A 150 -6.25 5.22 -6.90
CA SER A 150 -5.89 3.82 -6.96
C SER A 150 -6.46 3.04 -5.78
N VAL A 151 -6.53 1.73 -5.93
CA VAL A 151 -6.89 0.81 -4.88
C VAL A 151 -6.02 -0.45 -4.97
N GLN A 152 -5.63 -0.98 -3.82
CA GLN A 152 -4.90 -2.24 -3.74
C GLN A 152 -5.91 -3.37 -3.51
N VAL A 153 -5.95 -4.31 -4.46
CA VAL A 153 -6.86 -5.46 -4.43
C VAL A 153 -6.08 -6.76 -4.31
N ARG A 154 -6.78 -7.79 -3.84
CA ARG A 154 -6.27 -9.17 -3.79
C ARG A 154 -6.32 -9.80 -5.19
N LEU A 155 -5.30 -10.59 -5.53
CA LEU A 155 -5.29 -11.48 -6.70
C LEU A 155 -5.92 -12.81 -6.37
#